data_c7a6826ba1570488ba7bd16fc1c8d023
#
_entry.id   c7a6826ba1570488ba7bd16fc1c8d023
#
_cell.length_a   1.000
_cell.length_b   1.000
_cell.length_c   1.000
_cell.angle_alpha   90.00
_cell.angle_beta   90.00
_cell.angle_gamma   90.00
#
_symmetry.space_group_name_H-M   'P 1'
#
loop_
_entity.id
_entity.type
_entity.pdbx_description
1 polymer ?
#
loop_
_entity_poly.entity_id
_entity_poly.type
_entity_poly.pdbx_seq_one_letter_code
_entity_poly.pdbx_strand_id
1 'polypeptide(L)'
;MTVREIATEVVETDILILGGGMAGCGAAVEAAYWAKPLGLKVTLVDKAAIDRSGPVAMGLSAINTYMGMDGKVSMNPRAPERYAEYVTNDQMGLARQDLVYDVGRHVDGTVRLFEKWGLPIWKDEAGNFTKSGEWQVMISGESYKIIVAEAAKNAIGTLGDKGQIIERVYITHLLKDEKEPDRVCGAVGFSVREDKFYVFKAKVVICILGGAVHVFRPRSQGEGFGRSWMPPFLAGTTYALTLQAGGELTQMDVTFVPPRFKDSYGPVGTFFLLFKTPATNAYGEPYVDAYKSETGKWAPYSNAKPVPTPVRNYDMILCAQEGKTPFLMHTNKVVERYQKEITDPKELKKKLKEYEAEAWEDFLDMTIAGATNWAAHNIDPMEKPMELQLSDSVFIGSHASSTGAWVCGAEDLMPAEYKADFPAQYNCMTTVLGLFTAGCGVGACAHKFSSGSHAQGRIVAKSAIRFANDKKDYKPTVSDDTINKLKEVVYRPFALYDEKSTYTTMPDVNPNYISPHSFLFR
;
A
#
# COMPACT_ATOMS: atom_id res chain seq x y z
N MET A 1 -20.86 8.77 -29.96
CA MET A 1 -21.57 9.11 -28.69
C MET A 1 -21.07 10.46 -28.26
N THR A 2 -21.91 11.44 -28.20
CA THR A 2 -21.49 12.78 -27.75
C THR A 2 -21.40 12.81 -26.22
N VAL A 3 -20.49 13.60 -25.65
CA VAL A 3 -20.32 13.75 -24.19
C VAL A 3 -21.62 14.11 -23.46
N ARG A 4 -22.59 14.70 -24.20
CA ARG A 4 -23.91 15.06 -23.69
C ARG A 4 -24.85 13.87 -23.45
N GLU A 5 -24.62 12.75 -24.09
CA GLU A 5 -25.45 11.53 -23.98
C GLU A 5 -25.05 10.64 -22.79
N ILE A 6 -23.90 10.91 -22.16
CA ILE A 6 -23.44 10.16 -21.00
C ILE A 6 -24.25 10.58 -19.78
N ALA A 7 -24.95 9.63 -19.17
CA ALA A 7 -25.77 9.87 -17.98
C ALA A 7 -24.91 10.39 -16.81
N THR A 8 -25.44 11.34 -16.05
CA THR A 8 -24.83 11.83 -14.81
C THR A 8 -25.61 11.31 -13.63
N GLU A 9 -24.93 10.63 -12.72
CA GLU A 9 -25.47 10.17 -11.44
C GLU A 9 -24.88 11.00 -10.31
N VAL A 10 -25.76 11.62 -9.51
CA VAL A 10 -25.37 12.42 -8.35
C VAL A 10 -25.63 11.62 -7.08
N VAL A 11 -24.59 11.46 -6.27
CA VAL A 11 -24.65 10.75 -4.99
C VAL A 11 -24.34 11.73 -3.87
N GLU A 12 -25.26 11.88 -2.93
CA GLU A 12 -25.06 12.70 -1.73
C GLU A 12 -24.81 11.82 -0.51
N THR A 13 -23.71 12.09 0.18
CA THR A 13 -23.27 11.34 1.36
C THR A 13 -22.67 12.28 2.40
N ASP A 14 -22.53 11.83 3.65
CA ASP A 14 -21.79 12.60 4.66
C ASP A 14 -20.29 12.27 4.59
N ILE A 15 -19.98 10.98 4.48
CA ILE A 15 -18.61 10.46 4.43
C ILE A 15 -18.37 9.77 3.09
N LEU A 16 -17.44 10.29 2.31
CA LEU A 16 -17.03 9.69 1.04
C LEU A 16 -15.64 9.04 1.18
N ILE A 17 -15.58 7.73 1.05
CA ILE A 17 -14.35 6.95 1.10
C ILE A 17 -13.96 6.60 -0.35
N LEU A 18 -12.83 7.11 -0.82
CA LEU A 18 -12.30 6.86 -2.15
C LEU A 18 -11.18 5.83 -2.08
N GLY A 19 -11.44 4.63 -2.56
CA GLY A 19 -10.52 3.49 -2.57
C GLY A 19 -10.91 2.39 -1.58
N GLY A 20 -11.12 1.18 -2.08
CA GLY A 20 -11.49 -0.02 -1.32
C GLY A 20 -10.32 -0.96 -1.00
N GLY A 21 -9.07 -0.45 -1.00
CA GLY A 21 -7.89 -1.20 -0.53
C GLY A 21 -7.91 -1.46 0.98
N MET A 22 -6.79 -1.89 1.56
CA MET A 22 -6.74 -2.21 3.00
C MET A 22 -7.15 -1.03 3.89
N ALA A 23 -6.63 0.16 3.62
CA ALA A 23 -7.02 1.36 4.37
C ALA A 23 -8.50 1.72 4.16
N GLY A 24 -9.03 1.52 2.94
CA GLY A 24 -10.44 1.76 2.63
C GLY A 24 -11.37 0.80 3.35
N CYS A 25 -11.02 -0.48 3.41
CA CYS A 25 -11.79 -1.45 4.20
C CYS A 25 -11.76 -1.10 5.69
N GLY A 26 -10.59 -0.70 6.22
CA GLY A 26 -10.47 -0.22 7.61
C GLY A 26 -11.33 1.01 7.87
N ALA A 27 -11.30 1.97 6.94
CA ALA A 27 -12.14 3.16 7.02
C ALA A 27 -13.63 2.83 6.97
N ALA A 28 -14.04 1.91 6.10
CA ALA A 28 -15.44 1.49 5.98
C ALA A 28 -15.97 0.83 7.26
N VAL A 29 -15.20 -0.08 7.86
CA VAL A 29 -15.57 -0.75 9.11
C VAL A 29 -15.75 0.25 10.25
N GLU A 30 -14.79 1.13 10.45
CA GLU A 30 -14.82 2.11 11.54
C GLU A 30 -15.85 3.21 11.29
N ALA A 31 -15.95 3.69 10.04
CA ALA A 31 -16.97 4.68 9.66
C ALA A 31 -18.39 4.16 9.90
N ALA A 32 -18.69 2.93 9.50
CA ALA A 32 -20.00 2.32 9.72
C ALA A 32 -20.35 2.26 11.22
N TYR A 33 -19.37 1.88 12.06
CA TYR A 33 -19.57 1.79 13.50
C TYR A 33 -19.96 3.14 14.12
N TRP A 34 -19.22 4.20 13.79
CA TRP A 34 -19.44 5.54 14.37
C TRP A 34 -20.54 6.33 13.67
N ALA A 35 -20.79 6.12 12.38
CA ALA A 35 -21.84 6.80 11.63
C ALA A 35 -23.24 6.35 12.04
N LYS A 36 -23.39 5.06 12.40
CA LYS A 36 -24.69 4.46 12.73
C LYS A 36 -25.47 5.22 13.81
N PRO A 37 -24.91 5.48 15.01
CA PRO A 37 -25.62 6.21 16.06
C PRO A 37 -25.87 7.69 15.71
N LEU A 38 -25.06 8.26 14.81
CA LEU A 38 -25.18 9.65 14.36
C LEU A 38 -26.11 9.80 13.16
N GLY A 39 -26.57 8.70 12.57
CA GLY A 39 -27.42 8.69 11.40
C GLY A 39 -26.76 9.23 10.13
N LEU A 40 -25.42 9.22 10.04
CA LEU A 40 -24.66 9.70 8.91
C LEU A 40 -24.64 8.69 7.76
N LYS A 41 -24.61 9.21 6.52
CA LYS A 41 -24.44 8.40 5.30
C LYS A 41 -22.97 8.15 5.00
N VAL A 42 -22.64 6.91 4.63
CA VAL A 42 -21.28 6.50 4.24
C VAL A 42 -21.31 5.87 2.86
N THR A 43 -20.49 6.40 1.95
CA THR A 43 -20.30 5.85 0.60
C THR A 43 -18.84 5.50 0.39
N LEU A 44 -18.57 4.24 0.00
CA LEU A 44 -17.26 3.80 -0.45
C LEU A 44 -17.27 3.62 -1.96
N VAL A 45 -16.25 4.16 -2.65
CA VAL A 45 -16.11 4.09 -4.11
C VAL A 45 -14.78 3.46 -4.47
N ASP A 46 -14.77 2.50 -5.39
CA ASP A 46 -13.54 1.90 -5.92
C ASP A 46 -13.61 1.67 -7.43
N LYS A 47 -12.47 1.79 -8.11
CA LYS A 47 -12.35 1.50 -9.55
C LYS A 47 -12.37 0.02 -9.89
N ALA A 48 -12.08 -0.84 -8.93
CA ALA A 48 -12.11 -2.30 -9.03
C ALA A 48 -13.32 -2.87 -8.27
N ALA A 49 -13.40 -4.19 -8.15
CA ALA A 49 -14.21 -4.82 -7.12
C ALA A 49 -13.48 -4.71 -5.77
N ILE A 50 -14.19 -4.41 -4.70
CA ILE A 50 -13.58 -4.24 -3.37
C ILE A 50 -12.85 -5.50 -2.91
N ASP A 51 -13.31 -6.69 -3.32
CA ASP A 51 -12.68 -7.97 -3.00
C ASP A 51 -11.27 -8.14 -3.61
N ARG A 52 -10.97 -7.40 -4.66
CA ARG A 52 -9.73 -7.47 -5.43
C ARG A 52 -9.02 -6.12 -5.54
N SER A 53 -9.43 -5.13 -4.77
CA SER A 53 -8.83 -3.80 -4.76
C SER A 53 -7.57 -3.75 -3.91
N GLY A 54 -6.55 -3.09 -4.42
CA GLY A 54 -5.28 -2.84 -3.74
C GLY A 54 -4.28 -4.01 -3.77
N PRO A 55 -3.05 -3.78 -3.29
CA PRO A 55 -1.94 -4.74 -3.38
C PRO A 55 -2.19 -6.08 -2.67
N VAL A 56 -2.93 -6.07 -1.57
CA VAL A 56 -3.19 -7.29 -0.77
C VAL A 56 -4.05 -8.32 -1.51
N ALA A 57 -4.68 -7.93 -2.62
CA ALA A 57 -5.36 -8.87 -3.49
C ALA A 57 -4.41 -9.88 -4.18
N MET A 58 -3.12 -9.61 -4.13
CA MET A 58 -2.07 -10.52 -4.61
C MET A 58 -1.71 -11.62 -3.59
N GLY A 59 -2.21 -11.54 -2.36
CA GLY A 59 -1.85 -12.39 -1.24
C GLY A 59 -0.70 -11.83 -0.40
N LEU A 60 -0.50 -12.38 0.78
CA LEU A 60 0.61 -12.07 1.69
C LEU A 60 0.85 -13.25 2.63
N SER A 61 2.10 -13.59 2.90
CA SER A 61 2.49 -14.62 3.87
C SER A 61 2.67 -14.12 5.30
N ALA A 62 2.79 -12.80 5.49
CA ALA A 62 3.00 -12.21 6.82
C ALA A 62 2.36 -10.83 6.95
N ILE A 63 1.96 -10.48 8.16
CA ILE A 63 1.41 -9.17 8.49
C ILE A 63 2.12 -8.55 9.70
N ASN A 64 2.26 -7.22 9.67
CA ASN A 64 2.85 -6.49 10.78
C ASN A 64 1.92 -6.49 11.99
N THR A 65 2.52 -6.79 13.13
CA THR A 65 1.89 -6.66 14.44
C THR A 65 2.96 -6.56 15.51
N TYR A 66 2.62 -5.98 16.66
CA TYR A 66 3.49 -5.91 17.83
C TYR A 66 3.06 -6.89 18.92
N MET A 67 1.98 -7.63 18.67
CA MET A 67 1.48 -8.64 19.59
C MET A 67 2.55 -9.68 19.86
N GLY A 68 2.74 -9.96 21.15
CA GLY A 68 3.59 -11.05 21.55
C GLY A 68 5.03 -10.92 21.10
N MET A 69 5.62 -9.76 21.24
CA MET A 69 7.07 -9.62 21.09
C MET A 69 7.86 -10.54 22.03
N ASP A 70 7.20 -11.00 23.09
CA ASP A 70 7.67 -12.01 24.05
C ASP A 70 7.15 -13.43 23.73
N GLY A 71 6.49 -13.65 22.58
CA GLY A 71 5.86 -14.92 22.23
C GLY A 71 4.49 -15.15 22.87
N LYS A 72 4.03 -14.28 23.75
CA LYS A 72 2.74 -14.36 24.41
C LYS A 72 1.73 -13.39 23.80
N VAL A 73 0.46 -13.65 23.97
CA VAL A 73 -0.65 -12.79 23.50
C VAL A 73 -0.75 -11.47 24.30
N SER A 74 0.15 -11.25 25.25
CA SER A 74 0.17 -10.03 26.05
C SER A 74 0.73 -8.87 25.25
N MET A 75 0.01 -7.75 25.27
CA MET A 75 0.53 -6.49 24.74
C MET A 75 1.76 -6.07 25.55
N ASN A 76 2.93 -6.01 24.89
CA ASN A 76 4.04 -5.30 25.46
C ASN A 76 3.70 -3.80 25.46
N PRO A 77 3.54 -3.14 26.61
CA PRO A 77 3.12 -1.74 26.67
C PRO A 77 4.11 -0.78 25.98
N ARG A 78 5.35 -1.21 25.76
CA ARG A 78 6.38 -0.44 25.07
C ARG A 78 6.55 -0.81 23.58
N ALA A 79 5.69 -1.68 23.04
CA ALA A 79 5.82 -2.10 21.65
C ALA A 79 5.64 -0.95 20.64
N PRO A 80 4.71 0.01 20.84
CA PRO A 80 4.58 1.17 19.95
C PRO A 80 5.83 2.05 19.91
N GLU A 81 6.48 2.31 21.05
CA GLU A 81 7.72 3.11 21.13
C GLU A 81 8.86 2.42 20.38
N ARG A 82 9.07 1.13 20.65
CA ARG A 82 10.12 0.35 19.97
C ARG A 82 9.88 0.26 18.48
N TYR A 83 8.63 0.19 18.06
CA TYR A 83 8.31 0.19 16.63
C TYR A 83 8.59 1.56 16.00
N ALA A 84 8.22 2.63 16.65
CA ALA A 84 8.53 3.98 16.17
C ALA A 84 10.05 4.20 16.07
N GLU A 85 10.81 3.71 17.04
CA GLU A 85 12.28 3.72 17.03
C GLU A 85 12.83 2.90 15.85
N TYR A 86 12.33 1.68 15.65
CA TYR A 86 12.72 0.84 14.51
C TYR A 86 12.46 1.52 13.17
N VAL A 87 11.25 2.04 12.96
CA VAL A 87 10.89 2.73 11.71
C VAL A 87 11.75 3.98 11.50
N THR A 88 11.99 4.75 12.56
CA THR A 88 12.86 5.94 12.50
C THR A 88 14.28 5.57 12.09
N ASN A 89 14.82 4.49 12.66
CA ASN A 89 16.15 4.00 12.31
C ASN A 89 16.21 3.49 10.87
N ASP A 90 15.22 2.72 10.44
CA ASP A 90 15.18 2.18 9.06
C ASP A 90 14.98 3.29 8.01
N GLN A 91 14.27 4.36 8.37
CA GLN A 91 14.11 5.56 7.52
C GLN A 91 15.21 6.62 7.75
N MET A 92 16.27 6.26 8.50
CA MET A 92 17.42 7.14 8.75
C MET A 92 17.03 8.53 9.30
N GLY A 93 16.05 8.57 10.20
CA GLY A 93 15.56 9.79 10.84
C GLY A 93 14.44 10.52 10.09
N LEU A 94 14.03 10.07 8.93
CA LEU A 94 13.05 10.75 8.08
C LEU A 94 11.58 10.42 8.41
N ALA A 95 11.30 9.75 9.53
CA ALA A 95 9.94 9.40 9.93
C ALA A 95 9.34 10.43 10.90
N ARG A 96 8.05 10.74 10.73
CA ARG A 96 7.24 11.41 11.74
C ARG A 96 6.82 10.39 12.79
N GLN A 97 7.51 10.44 13.94
CA GLN A 97 7.32 9.48 15.02
C GLN A 97 5.91 9.49 15.61
N ASP A 98 5.26 10.65 15.65
CA ASP A 98 3.88 10.79 16.10
C ASP A 98 2.90 9.96 15.25
N LEU A 99 3.06 9.97 13.93
CA LEU A 99 2.23 9.17 13.01
C LEU A 99 2.54 7.67 13.10
N VAL A 100 3.82 7.31 13.19
CA VAL A 100 4.25 5.91 13.31
C VAL A 100 3.78 5.33 14.64
N TYR A 101 3.93 6.06 15.73
CA TYR A 101 3.47 5.65 17.05
C TYR A 101 1.94 5.47 17.10
N ASP A 102 1.20 6.41 16.48
CA ASP A 102 -0.27 6.31 16.42
C ASP A 102 -0.74 5.05 15.68
N VAL A 103 -0.12 4.71 14.56
CA VAL A 103 -0.35 3.42 13.89
C VAL A 103 0.03 2.27 14.83
N GLY A 104 1.17 2.38 15.49
CA GLY A 104 1.69 1.37 16.42
C GLY A 104 0.72 0.98 17.52
N ARG A 105 0.12 1.95 18.18
CA ARG A 105 -0.85 1.69 19.26
C ARG A 105 -2.19 1.12 18.80
N HIS A 106 -2.46 1.07 17.47
CA HIS A 106 -3.72 0.59 16.90
C HIS A 106 -3.61 -0.72 16.11
N VAL A 107 -2.41 -1.11 15.69
CA VAL A 107 -2.23 -2.25 14.77
C VAL A 107 -2.60 -3.58 15.41
N ASP A 108 -2.28 -3.80 16.66
CA ASP A 108 -2.60 -5.04 17.37
C ASP A 108 -4.11 -5.27 17.44
N GLY A 109 -4.86 -4.25 17.80
CA GLY A 109 -6.33 -4.32 17.80
C GLY A 109 -6.89 -4.63 16.42
N THR A 110 -6.21 -4.18 15.37
CA THR A 110 -6.57 -4.47 13.98
C THR A 110 -6.32 -5.93 13.61
N VAL A 111 -5.17 -6.50 13.97
CA VAL A 111 -4.84 -7.90 13.70
C VAL A 111 -5.78 -8.84 14.46
N ARG A 112 -6.18 -8.49 15.68
CA ARG A 112 -7.21 -9.24 16.42
C ARG A 112 -8.58 -9.23 15.71
N LEU A 113 -8.93 -8.15 15.02
CA LEU A 113 -10.13 -8.13 14.18
C LEU A 113 -9.99 -9.07 12.99
N PHE A 114 -8.82 -9.11 12.35
CA PHE A 114 -8.57 -10.04 11.25
C PHE A 114 -8.72 -11.50 11.69
N GLU A 115 -8.14 -11.86 12.83
CA GLU A 115 -8.32 -13.18 13.42
C GLU A 115 -9.80 -13.49 13.71
N LYS A 116 -10.53 -12.54 14.28
CA LYS A 116 -11.97 -12.66 14.54
C LYS A 116 -12.79 -12.82 13.27
N TRP A 117 -12.36 -12.23 12.16
CA TRP A 117 -13.01 -12.37 10.85
C TRP A 117 -12.61 -13.64 10.11
N GLY A 118 -11.72 -14.45 10.68
CA GLY A 118 -11.33 -15.75 10.15
C GLY A 118 -10.07 -15.75 9.31
N LEU A 119 -9.21 -14.72 9.41
CA LEU A 119 -7.90 -14.78 8.77
C LEU A 119 -7.07 -15.89 9.42
N PRO A 120 -6.56 -16.86 8.64
CA PRO A 120 -5.72 -17.92 9.17
C PRO A 120 -4.35 -17.37 9.58
N ILE A 121 -4.15 -17.18 10.88
CA ILE A 121 -2.86 -16.80 11.46
C ILE A 121 -2.19 -18.07 11.99
N TRP A 122 -0.96 -18.31 11.59
CA TRP A 122 -0.22 -19.50 11.98
C TRP A 122 0.08 -19.50 13.47
N LYS A 123 -0.10 -20.67 14.09
CA LYS A 123 0.15 -20.91 15.51
C LYS A 123 0.96 -22.17 15.69
N ASP A 124 1.85 -22.15 16.67
CA ASP A 124 2.56 -23.34 17.13
C ASP A 124 1.64 -24.29 17.94
N GLU A 125 2.18 -25.43 18.35
CA GLU A 125 1.45 -26.44 19.13
C GLU A 125 0.95 -25.90 20.49
N ALA A 126 1.59 -24.86 21.03
CA ALA A 126 1.19 -24.18 22.25
C ALA A 126 0.15 -23.06 22.01
N GLY A 127 -0.22 -22.80 20.76
CA GLY A 127 -1.17 -21.77 20.36
C GLY A 127 -0.58 -20.35 20.24
N ASN A 128 0.74 -20.22 20.27
CA ASN A 128 1.41 -18.94 20.05
C ASN A 128 1.50 -18.62 18.55
N PHE A 129 1.46 -17.34 18.20
CA PHE A 129 1.63 -16.90 16.81
C PHE A 129 3.04 -17.22 16.30
N THR A 130 3.10 -17.85 15.11
CA THR A 130 4.35 -18.05 14.39
C THR A 130 4.85 -16.72 13.85
N LYS A 131 6.08 -16.34 14.21
CA LYS A 131 6.67 -15.05 13.83
C LYS A 131 7.54 -15.15 12.59
N SER A 132 7.49 -14.09 11.78
CA SER A 132 8.44 -13.81 10.71
C SER A 132 9.22 -12.55 11.09
N GLY A 133 10.41 -12.72 11.70
CA GLY A 133 11.17 -11.63 12.30
C GLY A 133 10.53 -11.09 13.58
N GLU A 134 10.85 -9.84 13.94
CA GLU A 134 10.39 -9.23 15.21
C GLU A 134 8.97 -8.65 15.11
N TRP A 135 8.62 -8.10 13.95
CA TRP A 135 7.44 -7.26 13.76
C TRP A 135 6.33 -7.88 12.92
N GLN A 136 6.42 -9.15 12.63
CA GLN A 136 5.45 -9.81 11.76
C GLN A 136 5.00 -11.16 12.32
N VAL A 137 3.78 -11.56 11.99
CA VAL A 137 3.26 -12.91 12.20
C VAL A 137 2.91 -13.52 10.84
N MET A 138 3.08 -14.85 10.73
CA MET A 138 2.77 -15.62 9.53
C MET A 138 1.26 -15.81 9.38
N ILE A 139 0.78 -15.74 8.15
CA ILE A 139 -0.61 -15.98 7.78
C ILE A 139 -0.70 -16.82 6.51
N SER A 140 -1.80 -17.48 6.29
CA SER A 140 -2.19 -17.99 4.97
C SER A 140 -3.04 -16.92 4.29
N GLY A 141 -2.40 -16.16 3.44
CA GLY A 141 -2.90 -14.85 3.01
C GLY A 141 -3.68 -14.80 1.71
N GLU A 142 -3.94 -15.94 1.05
CA GLU A 142 -4.70 -15.99 -0.22
C GLU A 142 -6.09 -15.35 -0.10
N SER A 143 -6.78 -15.63 0.99
CA SER A 143 -8.12 -15.12 1.28
C SER A 143 -8.13 -13.78 2.03
N TYR A 144 -6.97 -13.26 2.42
CA TYR A 144 -6.85 -12.10 3.29
C TYR A 144 -7.66 -10.89 2.80
N LYS A 145 -7.50 -10.54 1.52
CA LYS A 145 -8.23 -9.40 0.96
C LYS A 145 -9.74 -9.63 0.92
N ILE A 146 -10.17 -10.86 0.63
CA ILE A 146 -11.59 -11.22 0.59
C ILE A 146 -12.20 -11.12 1.98
N ILE A 147 -11.54 -11.66 3.01
CA ILE A 147 -11.98 -11.59 4.41
C ILE A 147 -12.17 -10.14 4.87
N VAL A 148 -11.18 -9.29 4.61
CA VAL A 148 -11.24 -7.87 5.01
C VAL A 148 -12.29 -7.10 4.22
N ALA A 149 -12.46 -7.41 2.94
CA ALA A 149 -13.50 -6.80 2.12
C ALA A 149 -14.91 -7.22 2.56
N GLU A 150 -15.10 -8.49 2.90
CA GLU A 150 -16.36 -9.01 3.43
C GLU A 150 -16.73 -8.31 4.74
N ALA A 151 -15.77 -8.14 5.64
CA ALA A 151 -15.98 -7.39 6.88
C ALA A 151 -16.42 -5.94 6.61
N ALA A 152 -15.81 -5.29 5.61
CA ALA A 152 -16.17 -3.93 5.21
C ALA A 152 -17.59 -3.87 4.59
N LYS A 153 -17.95 -4.82 3.71
CA LYS A 153 -19.29 -4.94 3.13
C LYS A 153 -20.34 -5.13 4.21
N ASN A 154 -20.10 -6.05 5.13
CA ASN A 154 -21.00 -6.33 6.24
C ASN A 154 -21.18 -5.11 7.14
N ALA A 155 -20.09 -4.39 7.45
CA ALA A 155 -20.16 -3.18 8.25
C ALA A 155 -20.99 -2.08 7.56
N ILE A 156 -20.74 -1.77 6.29
CA ILE A 156 -21.52 -0.81 5.51
C ILE A 156 -22.99 -1.26 5.42
N GLY A 157 -23.25 -2.55 5.22
CA GLY A 157 -24.61 -3.11 5.19
C GLY A 157 -25.41 -2.86 6.47
N THR A 158 -24.75 -2.72 7.63
CA THR A 158 -25.44 -2.39 8.90
C THR A 158 -26.06 -1.00 8.94
N LEU A 159 -25.70 -0.12 8.00
CA LEU A 159 -26.25 1.24 7.88
C LEU A 159 -27.57 1.28 7.09
N GLY A 160 -27.95 0.16 6.46
CA GLY A 160 -29.15 0.11 5.61
C GLY A 160 -29.04 1.06 4.41
N ASP A 161 -30.05 1.90 4.23
CA ASP A 161 -30.13 2.90 3.15
C ASP A 161 -29.10 4.05 3.26
N LYS A 162 -28.40 4.14 4.39
CA LYS A 162 -27.34 5.13 4.64
C LYS A 162 -25.94 4.61 4.30
N GLY A 163 -25.81 3.34 3.93
CA GLY A 163 -24.53 2.72 3.57
C GLY A 163 -24.55 2.20 2.15
N GLN A 164 -23.52 2.56 1.35
CA GLN A 164 -23.39 2.00 0.00
C GLN A 164 -21.93 1.82 -0.41
N ILE A 165 -21.70 0.85 -1.29
CA ILE A 165 -20.44 0.61 -1.95
C ILE A 165 -20.67 0.68 -3.45
N ILE A 166 -19.95 1.57 -4.14
CA ILE A 166 -20.04 1.76 -5.58
C ILE A 166 -18.71 1.31 -6.19
N GLU A 167 -18.75 0.19 -6.87
CA GLU A 167 -17.60 -0.41 -7.54
C GLU A 167 -17.50 0.04 -8.99
N ARG A 168 -16.30 -0.15 -9.59
CA ARG A 168 -16.06 0.13 -11.01
C ARG A 168 -16.19 1.60 -11.39
N VAL A 169 -15.90 2.50 -10.45
CA VAL A 169 -15.88 3.94 -10.70
C VAL A 169 -14.48 4.50 -10.48
N TYR A 170 -13.90 5.04 -11.55
CA TYR A 170 -12.59 5.70 -11.52
C TYR A 170 -12.76 7.17 -11.15
N ILE A 171 -12.21 7.57 -10.02
CA ILE A 171 -12.22 8.97 -9.57
C ILE A 171 -11.13 9.76 -10.28
N THR A 172 -11.49 10.88 -10.86
CA THR A 172 -10.62 11.73 -11.69
C THR A 172 -10.30 13.08 -11.06
N HIS A 173 -11.25 13.69 -10.32
CA HIS A 173 -11.07 14.99 -9.69
C HIS A 173 -11.76 15.03 -8.33
N LEU A 174 -11.22 15.83 -7.42
CA LEU A 174 -11.93 16.25 -6.22
C LEU A 174 -12.74 17.51 -6.51
N LEU A 175 -13.87 17.66 -5.82
CA LEU A 175 -14.70 18.86 -5.88
C LEU A 175 -14.33 19.81 -4.75
N LYS A 176 -14.11 21.06 -5.08
CA LYS A 176 -13.96 22.15 -4.10
C LYS A 176 -15.27 22.88 -3.93
N ASP A 177 -15.55 23.32 -2.71
CA ASP A 177 -16.76 24.07 -2.39
C ASP A 177 -16.65 25.50 -2.94
N GLU A 178 -17.70 26.00 -3.58
CA GLU A 178 -17.71 27.33 -4.18
C GLU A 178 -17.82 28.48 -3.16
N LYS A 179 -18.34 28.18 -1.97
CA LYS A 179 -18.44 29.15 -0.86
C LYS A 179 -17.24 29.10 0.08
N GLU A 180 -16.60 27.93 0.17
CA GLU A 180 -15.39 27.66 0.96
C GLU A 180 -14.29 27.09 0.03
N PRO A 181 -13.62 27.90 -0.82
CA PRO A 181 -12.72 27.40 -1.89
C PRO A 181 -11.54 26.55 -1.41
N ASP A 182 -11.16 26.67 -0.14
CA ASP A 182 -10.09 25.86 0.46
C ASP A 182 -10.58 24.51 0.99
N ARG A 183 -11.87 24.19 0.79
CA ARG A 183 -12.49 22.95 1.25
C ARG A 183 -12.77 21.99 0.11
N VAL A 184 -12.42 20.72 0.32
CA VAL A 184 -12.89 19.62 -0.53
C VAL A 184 -14.27 19.15 -0.02
N CYS A 185 -15.21 19.04 -0.95
CA CYS A 185 -16.61 18.74 -0.68
C CYS A 185 -17.17 17.60 -1.55
N GLY A 186 -16.33 16.83 -2.19
CA GLY A 186 -16.76 15.72 -3.01
C GLY A 186 -15.72 15.28 -4.04
N ALA A 187 -16.19 14.52 -5.02
CA ALA A 187 -15.37 14.02 -6.12
C ALA A 187 -16.22 13.76 -7.37
N VAL A 188 -15.57 13.69 -8.52
CA VAL A 188 -16.17 13.18 -9.76
C VAL A 188 -15.37 12.05 -10.35
N GLY A 189 -16.06 11.21 -11.11
CA GLY A 189 -15.44 10.08 -11.79
C GLY A 189 -16.35 9.49 -12.87
N PHE A 190 -15.91 8.41 -13.47
CA PHE A 190 -16.67 7.71 -14.50
C PHE A 190 -16.69 6.20 -14.23
N SER A 191 -17.76 5.54 -14.66
CA SER A 191 -17.82 4.09 -14.63
C SER A 191 -16.83 3.50 -15.66
N VAL A 192 -16.10 2.46 -15.26
CA VAL A 192 -15.24 1.69 -16.16
C VAL A 192 -16.00 0.56 -16.87
N ARG A 193 -17.32 0.50 -16.70
CA ARG A 193 -18.20 -0.53 -17.25
C ARG A 193 -19.40 0.01 -18.04
N GLU A 194 -19.85 1.20 -17.68
CA GLU A 194 -21.07 1.81 -18.21
C GLU A 194 -20.79 3.24 -18.69
N ASP A 195 -21.61 3.75 -19.59
CA ASP A 195 -21.57 5.15 -20.02
C ASP A 195 -22.21 6.06 -18.97
N LYS A 196 -21.51 6.21 -17.83
CA LYS A 196 -22.01 6.93 -16.67
C LYS A 196 -20.93 7.80 -16.03
N PHE A 197 -21.26 9.05 -15.81
CA PHE A 197 -20.47 10.00 -15.05
C PHE A 197 -21.04 10.13 -13.64
N TYR A 198 -20.19 10.05 -12.64
CA TYR A 198 -20.56 10.16 -11.24
C TYR A 198 -20.12 11.49 -10.63
N VAL A 199 -21.01 12.07 -9.83
CA VAL A 199 -20.78 13.25 -9.01
C VAL A 199 -21.09 12.90 -7.56
N PHE A 200 -20.09 12.91 -6.71
CA PHE A 200 -20.23 12.66 -5.28
C PHE A 200 -20.15 13.98 -4.54
N LYS A 201 -21.21 14.34 -3.78
CA LYS A 201 -21.22 15.49 -2.87
C LYS A 201 -21.14 14.98 -1.44
N ALA A 202 -20.15 15.46 -0.67
CA ALA A 202 -19.88 14.94 0.66
C ALA A 202 -19.45 16.03 1.64
N LYS A 203 -19.72 15.84 2.94
CA LYS A 203 -19.20 16.72 4.00
C LYS A 203 -17.70 16.54 4.20
N VAL A 204 -17.22 15.31 3.99
CA VAL A 204 -15.81 14.94 4.15
C VAL A 204 -15.42 13.88 3.13
N VAL A 205 -14.19 13.96 2.63
CA VAL A 205 -13.62 13.03 1.67
C VAL A 205 -12.38 12.37 2.27
N ILE A 206 -12.36 11.04 2.30
CA ILE A 206 -11.21 10.23 2.68
C ILE A 206 -10.61 9.66 1.40
N CYS A 207 -9.54 10.30 0.90
CA CYS A 207 -8.89 9.93 -0.35
C CYS A 207 -7.76 8.92 -0.10
N ILE A 208 -8.00 7.64 -0.34
CA ILE A 208 -7.09 6.52 -0.08
C ILE A 208 -6.95 5.58 -1.29
N LEU A 209 -6.69 6.19 -2.44
CA LEU A 209 -6.55 5.52 -3.74
C LEU A 209 -5.19 4.84 -3.95
N GLY A 210 -4.40 4.71 -2.89
CA GLY A 210 -3.12 4.04 -2.88
C GLY A 210 -1.95 4.91 -3.34
N GLY A 211 -0.76 4.30 -3.37
CA GLY A 211 0.48 4.91 -3.83
C GLY A 211 0.66 4.84 -5.34
N ALA A 212 1.92 4.97 -5.79
CA ALA A 212 2.27 4.92 -7.21
C ALA A 212 3.27 3.79 -7.49
N VAL A 213 2.95 2.98 -8.47
CA VAL A 213 3.85 2.02 -9.11
C VAL A 213 3.89 2.33 -10.60
N HIS A 214 5.00 2.01 -11.26
CA HIS A 214 5.19 2.28 -12.69
C HIS A 214 5.08 3.76 -13.11
N VAL A 215 5.28 4.68 -12.16
CA VAL A 215 5.37 6.12 -12.48
C VAL A 215 6.69 6.43 -13.16
N PHE A 216 7.72 5.68 -12.80
CA PHE A 216 9.05 5.81 -13.37
C PHE A 216 9.32 4.69 -14.37
N ARG A 217 10.09 4.99 -15.38
CA ARG A 217 10.54 3.99 -16.33
C ARG A 217 11.47 3.00 -15.62
N PRO A 218 11.19 1.69 -15.67
CA PRO A 218 12.10 0.68 -15.13
C PRO A 218 13.48 0.81 -15.78
N ARG A 219 14.54 0.69 -14.98
CA ARG A 219 15.92 0.74 -15.47
C ARG A 219 16.46 -0.64 -15.84
N SER A 220 15.95 -1.69 -15.21
CA SER A 220 16.39 -3.05 -15.43
C SER A 220 15.71 -3.67 -16.63
N GLN A 221 16.45 -4.42 -17.44
CA GLN A 221 15.87 -5.25 -18.49
C GLN A 221 14.94 -6.30 -17.86
N GLY A 222 13.81 -6.52 -18.50
CA GLY A 222 12.80 -7.48 -18.04
C GLY A 222 11.86 -6.93 -16.97
N GLU A 223 12.14 -5.80 -16.35
CA GLU A 223 11.12 -5.05 -15.61
C GLU A 223 10.18 -4.39 -16.59
N GLY A 224 9.02 -4.94 -16.74
CA GLY A 224 8.00 -4.40 -17.59
C GLY A 224 6.69 -4.21 -16.85
N PHE A 225 5.78 -3.53 -17.51
CA PHE A 225 4.39 -3.51 -17.11
C PHE A 225 3.87 -4.94 -16.97
N GLY A 226 3.30 -5.29 -15.83
CA GLY A 226 2.83 -6.65 -15.53
C GLY A 226 3.84 -7.54 -14.79
N ARG A 227 5.08 -7.12 -14.60
CA ARG A 227 6.08 -7.79 -13.78
C ARG A 227 6.32 -7.11 -12.44
N SER A 228 5.37 -6.32 -11.99
CA SER A 228 5.41 -5.69 -10.69
C SER A 228 4.71 -6.56 -9.65
N TRP A 229 5.30 -6.65 -8.48
CA TRP A 229 4.65 -7.25 -7.32
C TRP A 229 3.34 -6.53 -6.93
N MET A 230 3.23 -5.23 -7.19
CA MET A 230 2.01 -4.48 -6.92
C MET A 230 1.17 -4.29 -8.19
N PRO A 231 -0.17 -4.14 -8.05
CA PRO A 231 -1.02 -3.89 -9.19
C PRO A 231 -0.55 -2.68 -10.00
N PRO A 232 -0.39 -2.82 -11.32
CA PRO A 232 0.12 -1.75 -12.18
C PRO A 232 -0.81 -0.53 -12.26
N PHE A 233 -2.05 -0.67 -11.84
CA PHE A 233 -3.06 0.40 -11.81
C PHE A 233 -2.97 1.31 -10.58
N LEU A 234 -2.00 1.12 -9.70
CA LEU A 234 -1.65 2.08 -8.65
C LEU A 234 -0.85 3.23 -9.28
N ALA A 235 -1.56 4.25 -9.72
CA ALA A 235 -1.02 5.33 -10.56
C ALA A 235 -0.71 6.62 -9.78
N GLY A 236 -0.66 6.59 -8.45
CA GLY A 236 -0.40 7.78 -7.63
C GLY A 236 -1.59 8.74 -7.54
N THR A 237 -2.80 8.25 -7.78
CA THR A 237 -4.01 9.08 -7.83
C THR A 237 -4.23 9.85 -6.52
N THR A 238 -3.92 9.26 -5.35
CA THR A 238 -4.01 9.97 -4.06
C THR A 238 -3.15 11.24 -4.06
N TYR A 239 -1.91 11.13 -4.54
CA TYR A 239 -0.97 12.26 -4.55
C TYR A 239 -1.40 13.34 -5.55
N ALA A 240 -1.76 12.91 -6.75
CA ALA A 240 -2.22 13.83 -7.80
C ALA A 240 -3.46 14.61 -7.37
N LEU A 241 -4.46 13.94 -6.81
CA LEU A 241 -5.69 14.60 -6.36
C LEU A 241 -5.46 15.50 -5.14
N THR A 242 -4.59 15.09 -4.20
CA THR A 242 -4.22 15.93 -3.06
C THR A 242 -3.54 17.20 -3.54
N LEU A 243 -2.56 17.09 -4.45
CA LEU A 243 -1.85 18.23 -5.01
C LEU A 243 -2.78 19.15 -5.82
N GLN A 244 -3.65 18.60 -6.66
CA GLN A 244 -4.63 19.36 -7.45
C GLN A 244 -5.64 20.11 -6.55
N ALA A 245 -5.96 19.56 -5.38
CA ALA A 245 -6.79 20.24 -4.40
C ALA A 245 -6.07 21.37 -3.65
N GLY A 246 -4.74 21.52 -3.83
CA GLY A 246 -3.91 22.48 -3.13
C GLY A 246 -3.27 21.93 -1.85
N GLY A 247 -3.29 20.60 -1.66
CA GLY A 247 -2.68 19.97 -0.51
C GLY A 247 -1.17 19.78 -0.68
N GLU A 248 -0.48 19.68 0.44
CA GLU A 248 0.96 19.47 0.48
C GLU A 248 1.34 17.99 0.47
N LEU A 249 2.43 17.70 -0.24
CA LEU A 249 3.07 16.38 -0.25
C LEU A 249 4.44 16.47 0.43
N THR A 250 4.87 15.39 1.04
CA THR A 250 6.17 15.32 1.71
C THR A 250 6.96 14.09 1.27
N GLN A 251 8.28 14.22 1.31
CA GLN A 251 9.25 13.14 1.06
C GLN A 251 9.04 12.41 -0.28
N MET A 252 8.72 13.17 -1.33
CA MET A 252 8.44 12.61 -2.66
C MET A 252 9.69 12.03 -3.34
N ASP A 253 10.87 12.34 -2.84
CA ASP A 253 12.18 11.82 -3.23
C ASP A 253 12.62 10.60 -2.41
N VAL A 254 11.96 10.30 -1.30
CA VAL A 254 12.27 9.15 -0.46
C VAL A 254 11.59 7.92 -1.00
N THR A 255 12.28 7.24 -1.89
CA THR A 255 11.83 5.99 -2.47
C THR A 255 12.58 4.82 -1.85
N PHE A 256 11.85 3.76 -1.54
CA PHE A 256 12.39 2.61 -0.88
C PHE A 256 11.78 1.33 -1.44
N VAL A 257 12.63 0.42 -1.86
CA VAL A 257 12.21 -0.90 -2.32
C VAL A 257 13.11 -1.96 -1.71
N PRO A 258 12.55 -2.95 -1.00
CA PRO A 258 13.34 -4.10 -0.56
C PRO A 258 13.84 -4.89 -1.77
N PRO A 259 14.98 -5.59 -1.65
CA PRO A 259 15.46 -6.50 -2.68
C PRO A 259 14.38 -7.48 -3.12
N ARG A 260 14.40 -7.86 -4.39
CA ARG A 260 13.47 -8.81 -4.99
C ARG A 260 14.21 -9.88 -5.75
N PHE A 261 13.55 -10.99 -5.98
CA PHE A 261 14.05 -11.96 -6.93
C PHE A 261 13.90 -11.41 -8.35
N LYS A 262 14.99 -11.41 -9.10
CA LYS A 262 15.04 -10.85 -10.44
C LYS A 262 14.01 -11.47 -11.39
N ASP A 263 13.86 -12.77 -11.35
CA ASP A 263 13.01 -13.49 -12.29
C ASP A 263 11.55 -13.65 -11.83
N SER A 264 11.26 -13.35 -10.57
CA SER A 264 9.88 -13.42 -10.04
C SER A 264 9.29 -12.06 -9.68
N TYR A 265 10.15 -11.05 -9.47
CA TYR A 265 9.76 -9.72 -8.97
C TYR A 265 9.02 -9.75 -7.64
N GLY A 266 9.01 -10.91 -6.97
CA GLY A 266 8.43 -11.10 -5.67
C GLY A 266 9.35 -10.62 -4.55
N PRO A 267 8.79 -10.28 -3.40
CA PRO A 267 9.57 -9.93 -2.22
C PRO A 267 10.36 -11.15 -1.72
N VAL A 268 11.49 -10.86 -1.11
CA VAL A 268 12.42 -11.89 -0.58
C VAL A 268 12.29 -12.03 0.95
N GLY A 269 11.29 -11.39 1.55
CA GLY A 269 11.17 -11.22 3.00
C GLY A 269 11.22 -12.52 3.79
N THR A 270 10.44 -13.53 3.39
CA THR A 270 10.38 -14.83 4.07
C THR A 270 11.73 -15.53 4.05
N PHE A 271 12.45 -15.52 2.92
CA PHE A 271 13.77 -16.12 2.84
C PHE A 271 14.79 -15.44 3.77
N PHE A 272 14.75 -14.11 3.89
CA PHE A 272 15.61 -13.40 4.82
C PHE A 272 15.21 -13.60 6.28
N LEU A 273 13.93 -13.47 6.57
CA LEU A 273 13.43 -13.38 7.95
C LEU A 273 13.18 -14.75 8.57
N LEU A 274 12.46 -15.63 7.87
CA LEU A 274 12.09 -16.95 8.37
C LEU A 274 13.24 -17.95 8.18
N PHE A 275 13.74 -18.07 6.97
CA PHE A 275 14.77 -19.08 6.65
C PHE A 275 16.20 -18.60 6.87
N LYS A 276 16.42 -17.30 7.18
CA LYS A 276 17.74 -16.71 7.40
C LYS A 276 18.73 -17.08 6.28
N THR A 277 18.25 -16.98 5.05
CA THR A 277 19.02 -17.36 3.86
C THR A 277 20.14 -16.36 3.63
N PRO A 278 21.39 -16.80 3.46
CA PRO A 278 22.50 -15.90 3.19
C PRO A 278 22.38 -15.28 1.78
N ALA A 279 22.76 -14.01 1.67
CA ALA A 279 22.83 -13.31 0.40
C ALA A 279 24.23 -12.73 0.19
N THR A 280 24.77 -12.90 -1.04
CA THR A 280 26.13 -12.51 -1.38
C THR A 280 26.21 -11.77 -2.71
N ASN A 281 27.34 -11.14 -2.97
CA ASN A 281 27.74 -10.69 -4.30
C ASN A 281 28.21 -11.87 -5.18
N ALA A 282 28.64 -11.61 -6.40
CA ALA A 282 29.13 -12.62 -7.35
C ALA A 282 30.36 -13.42 -6.87
N TYR A 283 31.12 -12.87 -5.95
CA TYR A 283 32.33 -13.50 -5.39
C TYR A 283 32.04 -14.32 -4.12
N GLY A 284 30.77 -14.43 -3.72
CA GLY A 284 30.39 -15.16 -2.51
C GLY A 284 30.57 -14.36 -1.22
N GLU A 285 30.85 -13.06 -1.30
CA GLU A 285 31.02 -12.18 -0.16
C GLU A 285 29.68 -11.56 0.26
N PRO A 286 29.36 -11.45 1.56
CA PRO A 286 28.21 -10.68 2.02
C PRO A 286 28.29 -9.24 1.51
N TYR A 287 27.23 -8.72 0.91
CA TYR A 287 27.19 -7.33 0.46
C TYR A 287 26.72 -6.36 1.56
N VAL A 288 25.92 -6.85 2.50
CA VAL A 288 25.45 -6.03 3.64
C VAL A 288 26.63 -5.70 4.55
N ASP A 289 26.78 -4.46 4.92
CA ASP A 289 27.92 -3.93 5.69
C ASP A 289 29.28 -3.99 4.95
N ALA A 290 29.29 -4.27 3.63
CA ALA A 290 30.53 -4.39 2.85
C ALA A 290 31.27 -3.04 2.73
N TYR A 291 30.56 -1.92 2.81
CA TYR A 291 31.10 -0.56 2.59
C TYR A 291 30.96 0.33 3.84
N LYS A 292 31.25 -0.22 5.00
CA LYS A 292 31.17 0.53 6.28
C LYS A 292 32.00 1.81 6.32
N SER A 293 33.11 1.88 5.60
CA SER A 293 33.92 3.10 5.46
C SER A 293 33.13 4.25 4.82
N GLU A 294 32.24 3.92 3.88
CA GLU A 294 31.39 4.89 3.20
C GLU A 294 30.09 5.14 3.95
N THR A 295 29.41 4.09 4.40
CA THR A 295 28.10 4.18 5.04
C THR A 295 28.16 4.58 6.51
N GLY A 296 29.32 4.39 7.17
CA GLY A 296 29.53 4.76 8.59
C GLY A 296 29.35 6.24 8.88
N LYS A 297 29.53 7.10 7.88
CA LYS A 297 29.28 8.55 8.00
C LYS A 297 27.81 8.91 8.24
N TRP A 298 26.88 7.97 8.05
CA TRP A 298 25.46 8.16 8.29
C TRP A 298 25.03 7.69 9.70
N ALA A 299 26.00 7.55 10.61
CA ALA A 299 25.70 7.27 12.01
C ALA A 299 24.77 8.34 12.61
N PRO A 300 23.88 8.01 13.57
CA PRO A 300 23.79 6.71 14.22
C PRO A 300 23.03 5.65 13.41
N TYR A 301 22.27 6.03 12.40
CA TYR A 301 21.33 5.14 11.70
C TYR A 301 22.01 3.99 10.97
N SER A 302 23.12 4.23 10.29
CA SER A 302 23.88 3.19 9.59
C SER A 302 24.46 2.11 10.53
N ASN A 303 24.52 2.39 11.84
CA ASN A 303 24.97 1.44 12.86
C ASN A 303 23.80 0.67 13.52
N ALA A 304 22.56 1.00 13.17
CA ALA A 304 21.39 0.32 13.72
C ALA A 304 21.36 -1.16 13.34
N LYS A 305 20.72 -1.97 14.18
CA LYS A 305 20.47 -3.39 13.90
C LYS A 305 18.97 -3.67 14.00
N PRO A 306 18.38 -4.19 12.93
CA PRO A 306 18.99 -4.54 11.63
C PRO A 306 19.52 -3.32 10.89
N VAL A 307 20.49 -3.52 9.99
CA VAL A 307 21.03 -2.46 9.13
C VAL A 307 19.88 -1.85 8.32
N PRO A 308 19.72 -0.52 8.29
CA PRO A 308 18.64 0.14 7.55
C PRO A 308 18.61 -0.27 6.09
N THR A 309 17.42 -0.42 5.56
CA THR A 309 17.25 -0.89 4.18
C THR A 309 17.87 0.04 3.13
N PRO A 310 17.81 1.38 3.26
CA PRO A 310 18.54 2.26 2.33
C PRO A 310 20.04 2.01 2.32
N VAL A 311 20.63 1.71 3.47
CA VAL A 311 22.08 1.38 3.59
C VAL A 311 22.38 0.08 2.86
N ARG A 312 21.58 -0.96 3.09
CA ARG A 312 21.74 -2.25 2.40
C ARG A 312 21.62 -2.12 0.88
N ASN A 313 20.68 -1.32 0.41
CA ASN A 313 20.50 -1.08 -1.01
C ASN A 313 21.69 -0.29 -1.60
N TYR A 314 22.22 0.67 -0.84
CA TYR A 314 23.39 1.43 -1.25
C TYR A 314 24.64 0.55 -1.33
N ASP A 315 24.84 -0.35 -0.38
CA ASP A 315 25.90 -1.37 -0.45
C ASP A 315 25.80 -2.20 -1.74
N MET A 316 24.59 -2.59 -2.15
CA MET A 316 24.39 -3.27 -3.44
C MET A 316 24.80 -2.39 -4.63
N ILE A 317 24.47 -1.10 -4.60
CA ILE A 317 24.85 -0.16 -5.67
C ILE A 317 26.38 -0.05 -5.77
N LEU A 318 27.08 0.11 -4.65
CA LEU A 318 28.53 0.19 -4.63
C LEU A 318 29.19 -1.11 -5.13
N CYS A 319 28.68 -2.27 -4.68
CA CYS A 319 29.08 -3.57 -5.22
C CYS A 319 28.92 -3.64 -6.75
N ALA A 320 27.78 -3.17 -7.26
CA ALA A 320 27.51 -3.20 -8.69
C ALA A 320 28.47 -2.27 -9.48
N GLN A 321 28.80 -1.11 -8.94
CA GLN A 321 29.77 -0.18 -9.53
C GLN A 321 31.17 -0.78 -9.62
N GLU A 322 31.52 -1.66 -8.68
CA GLU A 322 32.78 -2.42 -8.69
C GLU A 322 32.72 -3.71 -9.54
N GLY A 323 31.62 -3.93 -10.26
CA GLY A 323 31.46 -5.11 -11.11
C GLY A 323 31.21 -6.43 -10.35
N LYS A 324 30.76 -6.36 -9.09
CA LYS A 324 30.53 -7.52 -8.22
C LYS A 324 29.10 -8.10 -8.34
N THR A 325 28.46 -7.92 -9.48
CA THR A 325 27.16 -8.52 -9.79
C THR A 325 27.34 -9.87 -10.50
N PRO A 326 26.34 -10.80 -10.42
CA PRO A 326 25.04 -10.70 -9.80
C PRO A 326 25.06 -10.83 -8.28
N PHE A 327 23.95 -10.41 -7.63
CA PHE A 327 23.68 -10.71 -6.22
C PHE A 327 22.88 -12.00 -6.13
N LEU A 328 23.27 -12.87 -5.20
CA LEU A 328 22.68 -14.19 -5.07
C LEU A 328 22.13 -14.41 -3.67
N MET A 329 20.90 -14.84 -3.58
CA MET A 329 20.33 -15.40 -2.37
C MET A 329 20.48 -16.91 -2.43
N HIS A 330 21.19 -17.48 -1.47
CA HIS A 330 21.53 -18.90 -1.44
C HIS A 330 20.40 -19.74 -0.84
N THR A 331 19.26 -19.78 -1.50
CA THR A 331 18.05 -20.52 -1.07
C THR A 331 18.34 -22.01 -0.88
N ASN A 332 19.16 -22.59 -1.72
CA ASN A 332 19.64 -23.98 -1.61
C ASN A 332 20.42 -24.28 -0.31
N LYS A 333 21.13 -23.30 0.25
CA LYS A 333 21.89 -23.49 1.50
C LYS A 333 21.00 -23.69 2.74
N VAL A 334 19.73 -23.38 2.66
CA VAL A 334 18.77 -23.72 3.72
C VAL A 334 18.63 -25.23 3.83
N VAL A 335 18.53 -25.91 2.69
CA VAL A 335 18.49 -27.39 2.62
C VAL A 335 19.78 -28.01 3.19
N GLU A 336 20.94 -27.50 2.74
CA GLU A 336 22.25 -27.97 3.23
C GLU A 336 22.39 -27.78 4.75
N ARG A 337 21.87 -26.66 5.29
CA ARG A 337 21.87 -26.39 6.72
C ARG A 337 21.04 -27.42 7.48
N TYR A 338 19.80 -27.66 7.06
CA TYR A 338 18.95 -28.66 7.69
C TYR A 338 19.56 -30.07 7.64
N GLN A 339 20.21 -30.44 6.53
CA GLN A 339 20.92 -31.71 6.41
C GLN A 339 22.10 -31.85 7.39
N LYS A 340 22.73 -30.73 7.76
CA LYS A 340 23.83 -30.72 8.75
C LYS A 340 23.36 -30.69 10.19
N GLU A 341 22.25 -30.00 10.46
CA GLU A 341 21.73 -29.79 11.80
C GLU A 341 20.84 -30.96 12.29
N ILE A 342 20.13 -31.62 11.36
CA ILE A 342 19.17 -32.67 11.68
C ILE A 342 19.72 -34.02 11.26
N THR A 343 20.06 -34.84 12.24
CA THR A 343 20.66 -36.17 12.02
C THR A 343 19.63 -37.28 11.86
N ASP A 344 18.42 -37.13 12.40
CA ASP A 344 17.34 -38.07 12.21
C ASP A 344 16.72 -37.98 10.81
N PRO A 345 16.73 -39.05 9.99
CA PRO A 345 16.23 -38.98 8.62
C PRO A 345 14.72 -38.69 8.51
N LYS A 346 13.93 -39.07 9.51
CA LYS A 346 12.48 -38.80 9.49
C LYS A 346 12.18 -37.36 9.83
N GLU A 347 12.87 -36.82 10.82
CA GLU A 347 12.78 -35.42 11.21
C GLU A 347 13.29 -34.53 10.06
N LEU A 348 14.43 -34.85 9.45
CA LEU A 348 14.94 -34.14 8.29
C LEU A 348 13.92 -34.15 7.14
N LYS A 349 13.36 -35.30 6.80
CA LYS A 349 12.35 -35.40 5.73
C LYS A 349 11.12 -34.55 6.04
N LYS A 350 10.69 -34.55 7.30
CA LYS A 350 9.57 -33.69 7.74
C LYS A 350 9.94 -32.21 7.56
N LYS A 351 11.13 -31.80 8.02
CA LYS A 351 11.59 -30.39 7.95
C LYS A 351 11.77 -29.89 6.52
N LEU A 352 12.29 -30.73 5.64
CA LEU A 352 12.42 -30.38 4.22
C LEU A 352 11.06 -30.24 3.53
N LYS A 353 10.08 -31.08 3.88
CA LYS A 353 8.71 -30.90 3.38
C LYS A 353 8.04 -29.64 3.91
N GLU A 354 8.26 -29.30 5.17
CA GLU A 354 7.77 -28.06 5.76
C GLU A 354 8.39 -26.86 5.03
N TYR A 355 9.71 -26.87 4.82
CA TYR A 355 10.39 -25.81 4.08
C TYR A 355 9.88 -25.65 2.64
N GLU A 356 9.70 -26.78 1.93
CA GLU A 356 9.16 -26.77 0.58
C GLU A 356 7.74 -26.20 0.57
N ALA A 357 6.86 -26.66 1.49
CA ALA A 357 5.50 -26.18 1.60
C ALA A 357 5.43 -24.69 1.95
N GLU A 358 6.19 -24.25 2.96
CA GLU A 358 6.25 -22.84 3.37
C GLU A 358 6.82 -21.94 2.27
N ALA A 359 7.85 -22.39 1.53
CA ALA A 359 8.40 -21.63 0.42
C ALA A 359 7.41 -21.51 -0.75
N TRP A 360 6.75 -22.61 -1.12
CA TRP A 360 5.73 -22.59 -2.16
C TRP A 360 4.49 -21.80 -1.76
N GLU A 361 4.07 -21.90 -0.50
CA GLU A 361 2.95 -21.11 0.01
C GLU A 361 3.27 -19.60 -0.04
N ASP A 362 4.46 -19.18 0.35
CA ASP A 362 4.92 -17.80 0.24
C ASP A 362 4.91 -17.31 -1.23
N PHE A 363 5.30 -18.16 -2.17
CA PHE A 363 5.24 -17.85 -3.60
C PHE A 363 3.83 -17.80 -4.14
N LEU A 364 2.98 -18.73 -3.79
CA LEU A 364 1.58 -18.76 -4.22
C LEU A 364 0.80 -17.59 -3.63
N ASP A 365 1.03 -17.26 -2.38
CA ASP A 365 0.37 -16.15 -1.69
C ASP A 365 0.82 -14.78 -2.20
N MET A 366 2.09 -14.65 -2.56
CA MET A 366 2.66 -13.35 -2.89
C MET A 366 2.93 -13.16 -4.38
N THR A 367 3.15 -14.24 -5.13
CA THR A 367 3.55 -14.14 -6.52
C THR A 367 3.27 -15.40 -7.34
N ILE A 368 2.00 -15.75 -7.56
CA ILE A 368 1.65 -16.80 -8.53
C ILE A 368 2.38 -16.56 -9.86
N ALA A 369 2.46 -15.29 -10.31
CA ALA A 369 3.23 -14.92 -11.48
C ALA A 369 4.72 -15.24 -11.35
N GLY A 370 5.30 -15.09 -10.17
CA GLY A 370 6.69 -15.46 -9.87
C GLY A 370 6.92 -16.96 -9.97
N ALA A 371 6.09 -17.73 -9.29
CA ALA A 371 6.17 -19.19 -9.31
C ALA A 371 5.99 -19.76 -10.74
N THR A 372 5.04 -19.22 -11.50
CA THR A 372 4.83 -19.59 -12.91
C THR A 372 6.04 -19.25 -13.78
N ASN A 373 6.65 -18.08 -13.55
CA ASN A 373 7.84 -17.65 -14.28
C ASN A 373 9.03 -18.55 -13.97
N TRP A 374 9.23 -18.94 -12.71
CA TRP A 374 10.28 -19.89 -12.34
C TRP A 374 10.06 -21.25 -12.96
N ALA A 375 8.84 -21.77 -12.90
CA ALA A 375 8.50 -23.02 -13.56
C ALA A 375 8.75 -22.97 -15.07
N ALA A 376 8.36 -21.88 -15.73
CA ALA A 376 8.57 -21.68 -17.17
C ALA A 376 10.07 -21.61 -17.56
N HIS A 377 10.92 -21.14 -16.65
CA HIS A 377 12.36 -21.05 -16.85
C HIS A 377 13.15 -22.21 -16.22
N ASN A 378 12.46 -23.22 -15.71
CA ASN A 378 13.06 -24.37 -15.05
C ASN A 378 14.01 -23.98 -13.89
N ILE A 379 13.57 -23.03 -13.09
CA ILE A 379 14.29 -22.52 -11.92
C ILE A 379 13.71 -23.19 -10.67
N ASP A 380 14.57 -23.92 -9.93
CA ASP A 380 14.25 -24.49 -8.64
C ASP A 380 15.09 -23.79 -7.54
N PRO A 381 14.44 -23.02 -6.64
CA PRO A 381 15.13 -22.33 -5.55
C PRO A 381 15.73 -23.26 -4.50
N MET A 382 15.32 -24.53 -4.46
CA MET A 382 15.91 -25.54 -3.57
C MET A 382 17.24 -26.08 -4.11
N GLU A 383 17.44 -26.06 -5.42
CA GLU A 383 18.64 -26.58 -6.06
C GLU A 383 19.71 -25.52 -6.31
N LYS A 384 19.28 -24.27 -6.58
CA LYS A 384 20.17 -23.19 -7.03
C LYS A 384 19.94 -21.90 -6.26
N PRO A 385 21.00 -21.09 -6.09
CA PRO A 385 20.83 -19.74 -5.59
C PRO A 385 19.95 -18.91 -6.55
N MET A 386 19.15 -18.02 -5.97
CA MET A 386 18.30 -17.12 -6.72
C MET A 386 18.97 -15.77 -6.90
N GLU A 387 18.94 -15.23 -8.11
CA GLU A 387 19.45 -13.88 -8.35
C GLU A 387 18.53 -12.84 -7.73
N LEU A 388 19.13 -11.90 -6.98
CA LEU A 388 18.46 -10.73 -6.46
C LEU A 388 18.62 -9.58 -7.45
N GLN A 389 17.53 -8.87 -7.66
CA GLN A 389 17.56 -7.66 -8.44
C GLN A 389 18.16 -6.52 -7.62
N LEU A 390 19.16 -5.84 -8.21
CA LEU A 390 19.62 -4.57 -7.72
C LEU A 390 18.43 -3.59 -7.73
N SER A 391 18.07 -3.11 -6.55
CA SER A 391 16.89 -2.28 -6.41
C SER A 391 17.18 -0.84 -6.82
N ASP A 392 16.82 -0.52 -8.03
CA ASP A 392 16.60 0.84 -8.51
C ASP A 392 15.13 1.07 -8.87
N SER A 393 14.30 0.08 -8.62
CA SER A 393 12.88 0.18 -8.88
C SER A 393 12.22 1.12 -7.90
N VAL A 394 11.46 2.01 -8.43
CA VAL A 394 10.95 3.15 -7.74
C VAL A 394 9.50 2.93 -7.35
N PHE A 395 9.30 2.79 -6.06
CA PHE A 395 8.00 2.91 -5.49
C PHE A 395 7.82 4.31 -4.93
N ILE A 396 6.74 4.94 -5.24
CA ILE A 396 6.26 6.11 -4.53
C ILE A 396 5.08 5.66 -3.69
N GLY A 397 5.27 5.60 -2.38
CA GLY A 397 4.22 5.23 -1.46
C GLY A 397 4.75 4.93 -0.08
N SER A 398 3.95 5.21 0.93
CA SER A 398 4.32 5.01 2.32
C SER A 398 4.12 3.58 2.82
N HIS A 399 4.00 2.61 1.91
CA HIS A 399 3.99 1.20 2.28
C HIS A 399 5.32 0.81 2.93
N ALA A 400 6.41 1.08 2.27
CA ALA A 400 7.76 0.89 2.77
C ALA A 400 8.58 2.18 2.73
N SER A 401 8.15 3.22 2.03
CA SER A 401 8.76 4.54 1.98
C SER A 401 7.94 5.59 2.72
N SER A 402 8.48 6.79 2.82
CA SER A 402 7.87 7.89 3.55
C SER A 402 7.14 8.91 2.68
N THR A 403 6.90 8.59 1.40
CA THR A 403 6.24 9.45 0.44
C THR A 403 4.74 9.58 0.70
N GLY A 404 4.18 10.77 0.60
CA GLY A 404 2.73 10.97 0.67
C GLY A 404 2.31 12.38 1.05
N ALA A 405 1.03 12.55 1.36
CA ALA A 405 0.48 13.82 1.82
C ALA A 405 0.96 14.14 3.24
N TRP A 406 1.22 15.42 3.46
CA TRP A 406 1.37 15.96 4.80
C TRP A 406 0.01 15.93 5.51
N VAL A 407 -0.04 15.37 6.71
CA VAL A 407 -1.28 15.22 7.47
C VAL A 407 -1.11 15.63 8.92
N CYS A 408 -2.23 16.01 9.53
CA CYS A 408 -2.34 16.21 10.96
C CYS A 408 -2.11 14.87 11.70
N GLY A 409 -1.35 14.88 12.77
CA GLY A 409 -1.20 13.74 13.68
C GLY A 409 -2.31 13.70 14.74
N ALA A 410 -2.23 12.70 15.61
CA ALA A 410 -3.12 12.60 16.76
C ALA A 410 -2.90 13.79 17.72
N GLU A 411 -3.98 14.29 18.30
CA GLU A 411 -3.99 15.50 19.14
C GLU A 411 -3.04 15.39 20.34
N ASP A 412 -2.90 14.18 20.90
CA ASP A 412 -2.05 13.87 22.04
C ASP A 412 -0.57 13.64 21.69
N LEU A 413 -0.27 13.42 20.40
CA LEU A 413 1.08 13.05 19.93
C LEU A 413 1.71 14.12 19.04
N MET A 414 0.91 14.87 18.30
CA MET A 414 1.41 15.81 17.30
C MET A 414 2.20 16.94 17.96
N PRO A 415 3.42 17.24 17.48
CA PRO A 415 4.22 18.37 17.97
C PRO A 415 3.47 19.69 17.91
N ALA A 416 3.70 20.56 18.89
CA ALA A 416 2.97 21.83 19.02
C ALA A 416 3.18 22.77 17.82
N GLU A 417 4.39 22.76 17.26
CA GLU A 417 4.74 23.53 16.06
C GLU A 417 3.91 23.16 14.84
N TYR A 418 3.53 21.89 14.69
CA TYR A 418 2.70 21.44 13.57
C TYR A 418 1.23 21.76 13.76
N LYS A 419 0.78 21.96 15.00
CA LYS A 419 -0.62 22.30 15.28
C LYS A 419 -1.03 23.67 14.74
N ALA A 420 -0.09 24.58 14.64
CA ALA A 420 -0.34 25.94 14.13
C ALA A 420 -0.65 25.95 12.62
N ASP A 421 -0.14 24.98 11.87
CA ASP A 421 -0.24 24.92 10.41
C ASP A 421 -1.57 24.34 9.92
N PHE A 422 -2.37 23.76 10.82
CA PHE A 422 -3.63 23.10 10.47
C PHE A 422 -4.84 23.89 10.99
N PRO A 423 -5.81 24.22 10.12
CA PRO A 423 -6.98 25.00 10.50
C PRO A 423 -7.95 24.25 11.44
N ALA A 424 -7.82 22.93 11.52
CA ALA A 424 -8.59 22.10 12.43
C ALA A 424 -7.79 20.83 12.77
N GLN A 425 -7.63 20.52 14.03
CA GLN A 425 -6.76 19.45 14.54
C GLN A 425 -7.44 18.08 14.47
N TYR A 426 -7.71 17.60 13.25
CA TYR A 426 -8.29 16.30 13.01
C TYR A 426 -7.22 15.34 12.48
N ASN A 427 -7.00 14.25 13.19
CA ASN A 427 -6.01 13.24 12.83
C ASN A 427 -6.19 12.75 11.38
N CYS A 428 -5.09 12.64 10.63
CA CYS A 428 -5.06 12.26 9.22
C CYS A 428 -5.76 13.25 8.24
N MET A 429 -6.15 14.46 8.68
CA MET A 429 -6.57 15.51 7.76
C MET A 429 -5.33 16.09 7.05
N THR A 430 -5.44 16.30 5.74
CA THR A 430 -4.40 16.96 4.95
C THR A 430 -4.37 18.47 5.23
N THR A 431 -3.49 19.22 4.57
CA THR A 431 -3.50 20.69 4.62
C THR A 431 -4.72 21.33 3.93
N VAL A 432 -5.60 20.52 3.35
CA VAL A 432 -6.86 20.96 2.72
C VAL A 432 -8.05 20.59 3.60
N LEU A 433 -8.87 21.56 3.90
CA LEU A 433 -10.06 21.37 4.76
C LEU A 433 -11.01 20.33 4.15
N GLY A 434 -11.47 19.39 4.98
CA GLY A 434 -12.40 18.33 4.57
C GLY A 434 -11.79 17.20 3.75
N LEU A 435 -10.47 17.24 3.45
CA LEU A 435 -9.74 16.19 2.77
C LEU A 435 -8.85 15.41 3.75
N PHE A 436 -9.09 14.13 3.85
CA PHE A 436 -8.37 13.18 4.70
C PHE A 436 -7.68 12.11 3.86
N THR A 437 -6.63 11.49 4.39
CA THR A 437 -5.99 10.34 3.76
C THR A 437 -5.44 9.35 4.77
N ALA A 438 -5.17 8.12 4.32
CA ALA A 438 -4.60 7.04 5.13
C ALA A 438 -3.79 6.07 4.26
N GLY A 439 -3.13 5.11 4.89
CA GLY A 439 -2.34 4.10 4.19
C GLY A 439 -1.21 4.72 3.38
N CYS A 440 -1.02 4.28 2.15
CA CYS A 440 -0.01 4.83 1.25
C CYS A 440 -0.22 6.30 0.87
N GLY A 441 -1.36 6.89 1.21
CA GLY A 441 -1.61 8.31 1.00
C GLY A 441 -0.88 9.22 1.98
N VAL A 442 -0.53 8.73 3.18
CA VAL A 442 0.12 9.51 4.25
C VAL A 442 1.62 9.46 4.12
N GLY A 443 2.26 10.63 4.01
CA GLY A 443 3.70 10.78 3.98
C GLY A 443 4.36 10.74 5.37
N ALA A 444 5.68 10.61 5.39
CA ALA A 444 6.52 10.56 6.59
C ALA A 444 6.14 9.46 7.62
N CYS A 445 5.37 8.47 7.19
CA CYS A 445 4.90 7.35 8.01
C CYS A 445 5.09 6.04 7.25
N ALA A 446 6.30 5.52 7.25
CA ALA A 446 6.68 4.29 6.57
C ALA A 446 6.24 3.02 7.33
N HIS A 447 6.49 1.86 6.74
CA HIS A 447 6.28 0.52 7.32
C HIS A 447 4.86 0.20 7.81
N LYS A 448 3.85 0.88 7.28
CA LYS A 448 2.45 0.55 7.61
C LYS A 448 2.05 -0.84 7.12
N PHE A 449 2.52 -1.21 5.95
CA PHE A 449 2.14 -2.45 5.28
C PHE A 449 0.61 -2.63 5.21
N SER A 450 0.12 -3.87 5.24
CA SER A 450 -1.30 -4.15 5.13
C SER A 450 -2.08 -3.85 6.42
N SER A 451 -1.62 -4.39 7.54
CA SER A 451 -2.28 -4.24 8.84
C SER A 451 -2.23 -2.80 9.36
N GLY A 452 -1.08 -2.14 9.28
CA GLY A 452 -0.95 -0.73 9.65
C GLY A 452 -1.72 0.20 8.73
N SER A 453 -1.83 -0.12 7.43
CA SER A 453 -2.69 0.65 6.52
C SER A 453 -4.17 0.51 6.88
N HIS A 454 -4.62 -0.70 7.24
CA HIS A 454 -5.99 -0.90 7.73
C HIS A 454 -6.22 -0.20 9.07
N ALA A 455 -5.25 -0.26 10.00
CA ALA A 455 -5.31 0.45 11.28
C ALA A 455 -5.45 1.97 11.05
N GLN A 456 -4.63 2.53 10.16
CA GLN A 456 -4.70 3.95 9.84
C GLN A 456 -6.02 4.32 9.12
N GLY A 457 -6.58 3.40 8.32
CA GLY A 457 -7.94 3.53 7.76
C GLY A 457 -9.00 3.68 8.86
N ARG A 458 -8.89 2.92 9.94
CA ARG A 458 -9.77 3.04 11.10
C ARG A 458 -9.57 4.37 11.85
N ILE A 459 -8.32 4.79 12.01
CA ILE A 459 -7.98 6.08 12.64
C ILE A 459 -8.60 7.24 11.86
N VAL A 460 -8.37 7.30 10.55
CA VAL A 460 -8.87 8.39 9.71
C VAL A 460 -10.39 8.45 9.68
N ALA A 461 -11.07 7.30 9.65
CA ALA A 461 -12.52 7.26 9.64
C ALA A 461 -13.14 7.85 10.91
N LYS A 462 -12.60 7.50 12.08
CA LYS A 462 -13.03 8.08 13.36
C LYS A 462 -12.88 9.59 13.37
N SER A 463 -11.76 10.09 12.87
CA SER A 463 -11.48 11.52 12.76
C SER A 463 -12.40 12.22 11.77
N ALA A 464 -12.65 11.62 10.60
CA ALA A 464 -13.56 12.13 9.58
C ALA A 464 -15.01 12.18 10.07
N ILE A 465 -15.47 11.18 10.82
CA ILE A 465 -16.79 11.16 11.44
C ILE A 465 -16.91 12.31 12.47
N ARG A 466 -15.90 12.52 13.32
CA ARG A 466 -15.87 13.67 14.24
C ARG A 466 -16.00 14.98 13.48
N PHE A 467 -15.19 15.17 12.43
CA PHE A 467 -15.25 16.35 11.57
C PHE A 467 -16.64 16.56 10.95
N ALA A 468 -17.25 15.51 10.37
CA ALA A 468 -18.57 15.61 9.76
C ALA A 468 -19.66 15.95 10.79
N ASN A 469 -19.56 15.43 12.02
CA ASN A 469 -20.47 15.73 13.10
C ASN A 469 -20.31 17.18 13.61
N ASP A 470 -19.07 17.67 13.74
CA ASP A 470 -18.76 19.05 14.14
C ASP A 470 -19.23 20.05 13.06
N LYS A 471 -19.33 19.61 11.81
CA LYS A 471 -19.82 20.36 10.65
C LYS A 471 -21.20 19.84 10.17
N LYS A 472 -22.07 19.41 11.08
CA LYS A 472 -23.35 18.78 10.76
C LYS A 472 -24.23 19.60 9.82
N ASP A 473 -24.21 20.94 9.97
CA ASP A 473 -25.06 21.86 9.20
C ASP A 473 -24.44 22.25 7.83
N TYR A 474 -23.22 21.84 7.58
CA TYR A 474 -22.55 22.11 6.31
C TYR A 474 -23.20 21.32 5.17
N LYS A 475 -23.40 22.01 4.04
CA LYS A 475 -23.88 21.42 2.78
C LYS A 475 -22.95 21.79 1.64
N PRO A 476 -22.44 20.81 0.89
CA PRO A 476 -21.60 21.05 -0.29
C PRO A 476 -22.26 21.98 -1.30
N THR A 477 -21.52 22.98 -1.77
CA THR A 477 -21.99 23.91 -2.81
C THR A 477 -21.11 23.75 -4.05
N VAL A 478 -21.64 23.12 -5.09
CA VAL A 478 -20.99 22.93 -6.38
C VAL A 478 -22.03 23.16 -7.48
N SER A 479 -21.74 24.08 -8.40
CA SER A 479 -22.63 24.42 -9.49
C SER A 479 -22.64 23.37 -10.60
N ASP A 480 -23.73 23.32 -11.36
CA ASP A 480 -23.81 22.46 -12.54
C ASP A 480 -22.80 22.88 -13.62
N ASP A 481 -22.42 24.15 -13.69
CA ASP A 481 -21.39 24.64 -14.61
C ASP A 481 -20.02 24.01 -14.29
N THR A 482 -19.62 23.99 -13.02
CA THR A 482 -18.39 23.31 -12.57
C THR A 482 -18.44 21.81 -12.86
N ILE A 483 -19.55 21.14 -12.62
CA ILE A 483 -19.74 19.71 -12.89
C ILE A 483 -19.63 19.44 -14.40
N ASN A 484 -20.30 20.26 -15.24
CA ASN A 484 -20.27 20.08 -16.70
C ASN A 484 -18.88 20.30 -17.27
N LYS A 485 -18.14 21.32 -16.81
CA LYS A 485 -16.73 21.54 -17.21
C LYS A 485 -15.86 20.33 -16.89
N LEU A 486 -15.98 19.76 -15.69
CA LEU A 486 -15.25 18.57 -15.31
C LEU A 486 -15.63 17.34 -16.15
N LYS A 487 -16.91 17.18 -16.47
CA LYS A 487 -17.41 16.14 -17.35
C LYS A 487 -16.78 16.26 -18.75
N GLU A 488 -16.72 17.48 -19.30
CA GLU A 488 -16.07 17.74 -20.59
C GLU A 488 -14.57 17.39 -20.55
N VAL A 489 -13.87 17.75 -19.49
CA VAL A 489 -12.45 17.40 -19.30
C VAL A 489 -12.26 15.88 -19.27
N VAL A 490 -13.09 15.17 -18.51
CA VAL A 490 -13.00 13.70 -18.37
C VAL A 490 -13.23 12.99 -19.70
N TYR A 491 -14.20 13.46 -20.50
CA TYR A 491 -14.57 12.86 -21.78
C TYR A 491 -13.91 13.52 -23.00
N ARG A 492 -13.00 14.46 -22.79
CA ARG A 492 -12.24 15.10 -23.87
C ARG A 492 -11.58 14.13 -24.87
N PRO A 493 -11.05 12.96 -24.46
CA PRO A 493 -10.51 12.00 -25.40
C PRO A 493 -11.51 11.54 -26.48
N PHE A 494 -12.79 11.42 -26.14
CA PHE A 494 -13.83 11.07 -27.12
C PHE A 494 -14.08 12.19 -28.12
N ALA A 495 -14.16 13.43 -27.63
CA ALA A 495 -14.31 14.60 -28.50
C ALA A 495 -13.11 14.73 -29.47
N LEU A 496 -11.90 14.53 -28.97
CA LEU A 496 -10.68 14.54 -29.82
C LEU A 496 -10.66 13.41 -30.86
N TYR A 497 -11.20 12.26 -30.51
CA TYR A 497 -11.34 11.15 -31.46
C TYR A 497 -12.33 11.51 -32.59
N ASP A 498 -13.48 12.06 -32.21
CA ASP A 498 -14.51 12.48 -33.20
C ASP A 498 -14.01 13.61 -34.11
N GLU A 499 -13.29 14.61 -33.57
CA GLU A 499 -12.70 15.72 -34.30
C GLU A 499 -11.60 15.27 -35.29
N LYS A 500 -10.86 14.26 -34.89
CA LYS A 500 -9.66 13.76 -35.61
C LYS A 500 -9.82 12.33 -36.07
N SER A 501 -11.03 11.95 -36.52
CA SER A 501 -11.32 10.59 -36.99
C SER A 501 -10.50 10.13 -38.19
N THR A 502 -9.83 11.07 -38.89
CA THR A 502 -8.85 10.77 -39.96
C THR A 502 -7.48 10.36 -39.42
N TYR A 503 -7.20 10.59 -38.12
CA TYR A 503 -5.97 10.10 -37.50
C TYR A 503 -6.10 8.62 -37.23
N THR A 504 -5.29 7.83 -37.91
CA THR A 504 -5.19 6.43 -37.57
C THR A 504 -4.46 6.21 -36.25
N THR A 505 -5.00 5.33 -35.45
CA THR A 505 -4.34 4.83 -34.27
C THR A 505 -3.46 3.62 -34.54
N MET A 506 -3.36 3.21 -35.83
CA MET A 506 -2.58 2.04 -36.22
C MET A 506 -1.08 2.36 -36.20
N PRO A 507 -0.25 1.57 -35.52
CA PRO A 507 1.19 1.76 -35.44
C PRO A 507 1.87 1.73 -36.83
N ASP A 508 1.30 0.98 -37.78
CA ASP A 508 1.81 0.84 -39.15
C ASP A 508 1.78 2.15 -39.93
N VAL A 509 0.85 3.03 -39.57
CA VAL A 509 0.67 4.32 -40.28
C VAL A 509 1.27 5.48 -39.45
N ASN A 510 1.41 5.32 -38.15
CA ASN A 510 2.06 6.29 -37.30
C ASN A 510 3.00 5.58 -36.30
N PRO A 511 4.28 5.41 -36.68
CA PRO A 511 5.24 4.69 -35.84
C PRO A 511 5.53 5.39 -34.51
N ASN A 512 5.19 6.68 -34.37
CA ASN A 512 5.30 7.42 -33.13
C ASN A 512 4.06 7.28 -32.24
N TYR A 513 2.99 6.70 -32.78
CA TYR A 513 1.77 6.48 -32.04
C TYR A 513 1.90 5.22 -31.18
N ILE A 514 1.71 5.40 -29.89
CA ILE A 514 1.64 4.28 -28.97
C ILE A 514 0.23 3.71 -29.05
N SER A 515 0.08 2.55 -29.66
CA SER A 515 -1.23 1.88 -29.70
C SER A 515 -1.74 1.61 -28.27
N PRO A 516 -3.05 1.49 -28.07
CA PRO A 516 -3.59 1.06 -26.78
C PRO A 516 -2.94 -0.22 -26.26
N HIS A 517 -2.57 -1.14 -27.13
CA HIS A 517 -1.84 -2.35 -26.78
C HIS A 517 -0.42 -2.06 -26.30
N SER A 518 0.32 -1.17 -26.95
CA SER A 518 1.65 -0.79 -26.49
C SER A 518 1.60 0.09 -25.22
N PHE A 519 0.50 0.77 -24.97
CA PHE A 519 0.27 1.47 -23.70
C PHE A 519 0.06 0.50 -22.54
N LEU A 520 -0.58 -0.64 -22.81
CA LEU A 520 -0.80 -1.71 -21.84
C LEU A 520 0.45 -2.56 -21.58
N PHE A 521 1.43 -2.55 -22.51
CA PHE A 521 2.60 -3.43 -22.48
C PHE A 521 3.96 -2.69 -22.40
N ARG A 522 3.96 -1.38 -22.21
CA ARG A 522 5.19 -0.59 -22.02
C ARG A 522 5.43 -0.17 -20.59
#